data_55f26eb042110e66799631e5a0b8c890
#
_entry.id   55f26eb042110e66799631e5a0b8c890
#
_cell.length_a   1.000
_cell.length_b   1.000
_cell.length_c   1.000
_cell.angle_alpha   90.00
_cell.angle_beta   90.00
_cell.angle_gamma   90.00
#
_symmetry.space_group_name_H-M   'P 1'
#
loop_
_entity.id
_entity.type
_entity.pdbx_description
1 polymer ?
#
loop_
_entity_poly.entity_id
_entity_poly.type
_entity_poly.pdbx_seq_one_letter_code
_entity_poly.pdbx_strand_id
1 'polypeptide(L)'
;LLMSVGKIVLISTIAAVLIAFEIESLLKLAQLEVLAAFSLVGGIVFRLALRLALVLIVLAIIDYAFQRMNHEHEMKMTKQELKEELKRMDGDPLVKQRRSRVARQLAMQRMAQAVPGADVVVTNPTHYSVALKYDPQTMSAPKVVAKGADFMAMRIRQIAVSHGIPLIERKELARGLYATVEVGQQVPPEHYNAVAEILAYVYRISNRQTA
;
A
#
# COMPACT_ATOMS: atom_id res chain seq x y z
N LEU A 1 -5.67 5.44 38.40
CA LEU A 1 -6.31 5.34 39.71
C LEU A 1 -5.28 5.40 40.84
N LEU A 2 -4.24 4.55 40.88
CA LEU A 2 -3.21 4.52 41.93
C LEU A 2 -2.45 5.85 42.06
N MET A 3 -2.04 6.46 40.95
CA MET A 3 -1.38 7.77 40.92
C MET A 3 -2.27 8.90 41.41
N SER A 4 -3.56 8.88 41.11
CA SER A 4 -4.49 9.93 41.58
C SER A 4 -4.71 9.85 43.09
N VAL A 5 -4.82 8.64 43.65
CA VAL A 5 -4.93 8.42 45.09
C VAL A 5 -3.64 8.89 45.82
N GLY A 6 -2.46 8.57 45.26
CA GLY A 6 -1.19 9.02 45.82
C GLY A 6 -1.06 10.55 45.87
N LYS A 7 -1.53 11.27 44.85
CA LYS A 7 -1.55 12.75 44.84
C LYS A 7 -2.45 13.32 45.94
N ILE A 8 -3.65 12.75 46.13
CA ILE A 8 -4.59 13.20 47.16
C ILE A 8 -3.98 13.02 48.54
N VAL A 9 -3.40 11.85 48.81
CA VAL A 9 -2.74 11.58 50.11
C VAL A 9 -1.58 12.55 50.35
N LEU A 10 -0.76 12.80 49.33
CA LEU A 10 0.37 13.74 49.44
C LEU A 10 -0.10 15.16 49.75
N ILE A 11 -1.09 15.67 49.00
CA ILE A 11 -1.63 17.02 49.21
C ILE A 11 -2.25 17.14 50.61
N SER A 12 -3.04 16.13 51.01
CA SER A 12 -3.66 16.11 52.35
C SER A 12 -2.63 16.10 53.46
N THR A 13 -1.54 15.34 53.30
CA THR A 13 -0.45 15.30 54.30
C THR A 13 0.26 16.64 54.37
N ILE A 14 0.58 17.26 53.25
CA ILE A 14 1.22 18.59 53.23
C ILE A 14 0.30 19.63 53.84
N ALA A 15 -1.00 19.64 53.53
CA ALA A 15 -1.96 20.56 54.14
C ALA A 15 -2.05 20.38 55.63
N ALA A 16 -2.09 19.15 56.14
CA ALA A 16 -2.11 18.83 57.55
C ALA A 16 -0.83 19.37 58.29
N VAL A 17 0.35 19.17 57.69
CA VAL A 17 1.62 19.68 58.22
C VAL A 17 1.63 21.21 58.24
N LEU A 18 1.17 21.88 57.17
CA LEU A 18 1.10 23.33 57.12
C LEU A 18 0.17 23.91 58.19
N ILE A 19 -0.96 23.27 58.46
CA ILE A 19 -1.89 23.64 59.51
C ILE A 19 -1.27 23.42 60.88
N ALA A 20 -0.57 22.31 61.07
CA ALA A 20 0.12 22.00 62.34
C ALA A 20 1.14 23.10 62.75
N PHE A 21 1.83 23.68 61.75
CA PHE A 21 2.76 24.80 62.02
C PHE A 21 2.07 26.10 62.50
N GLU A 22 0.79 26.29 62.14
CA GLU A 22 0.03 27.50 62.58
C GLU A 22 -0.76 27.28 63.88
N ILE A 23 -0.78 26.08 64.47
CA ILE A 23 -1.52 25.78 65.70
C ILE A 23 -1.09 26.72 66.86
N GLU A 24 0.19 26.98 67.03
CA GLU A 24 0.69 27.86 68.05
C GLU A 24 0.18 29.31 67.92
N SER A 25 0.09 29.79 66.67
CA SER A 25 -0.48 31.10 66.34
C SER A 25 -1.99 31.14 66.64
N LEU A 26 -2.70 30.05 66.39
CA LEU A 26 -4.11 29.94 66.70
C LEU A 26 -4.43 29.89 68.17
N LEU A 27 -3.56 29.29 69.01
CA LEU A 27 -3.72 29.28 70.46
C LEU A 27 -3.56 30.70 71.10
N LYS A 28 -2.84 31.59 70.43
CA LYS A 28 -2.70 32.98 70.85
C LYS A 28 -3.94 33.86 70.62
N LEU A 29 -4.88 33.40 69.75
CA LEU A 29 -6.12 34.11 69.43
C LEU A 29 -6.98 34.44 70.66
N ALA A 30 -7.02 33.54 71.65
CA ALA A 30 -7.84 33.72 72.84
C ALA A 30 -7.37 34.89 73.75
N GLN A 31 -6.17 35.44 73.53
CA GLN A 31 -5.59 36.50 74.29
C GLN A 31 -5.58 37.88 73.63
N LEU A 32 -6.11 37.93 72.37
CA LEU A 32 -6.05 39.12 71.54
C LEU A 32 -7.38 39.88 71.54
N GLU A 33 -7.32 41.20 71.31
CA GLU A 33 -8.48 42.01 71.00
C GLU A 33 -9.08 41.62 69.67
N VAL A 34 -10.39 41.83 69.46
CA VAL A 34 -11.17 41.42 68.28
C VAL A 34 -10.51 41.83 66.97
N LEU A 35 -10.07 43.06 66.84
CA LEU A 35 -9.44 43.59 65.64
C LEU A 35 -8.10 42.90 65.31
N ALA A 36 -7.28 42.70 66.37
CA ALA A 36 -6.00 41.98 66.23
C ALA A 36 -6.21 40.52 65.92
N ALA A 37 -7.22 39.87 66.47
CA ALA A 37 -7.58 38.52 66.18
C ALA A 37 -7.99 38.34 64.68
N PHE A 38 -8.81 39.27 64.11
CA PHE A 38 -9.15 39.26 62.73
C PHE A 38 -7.96 39.42 61.81
N SER A 39 -7.01 40.32 62.13
CA SER A 39 -5.79 40.51 61.33
C SER A 39 -4.90 39.28 61.36
N LEU A 40 -4.78 38.62 62.53
CA LEU A 40 -4.00 37.38 62.68
C LEU A 40 -4.58 36.24 61.87
N VAL A 41 -5.91 35.99 61.93
CA VAL A 41 -6.60 34.96 61.17
C VAL A 41 -6.45 35.20 59.68
N GLY A 42 -6.69 36.45 59.20
CA GLY A 42 -6.51 36.81 57.81
C GLY A 42 -5.09 36.54 57.30
N GLY A 43 -4.08 36.86 58.14
CA GLY A 43 -2.68 36.57 57.81
C GLY A 43 -2.36 35.08 57.77
N ILE A 44 -2.91 34.27 58.67
CA ILE A 44 -2.74 32.81 58.68
C ILE A 44 -3.37 32.20 57.39
N VAL A 45 -4.62 32.57 57.07
CA VAL A 45 -5.32 32.07 55.87
C VAL A 45 -4.54 32.45 54.63
N PHE A 46 -4.08 33.67 54.50
CA PHE A 46 -3.30 34.13 53.34
C PHE A 46 -1.98 33.36 53.20
N ARG A 47 -1.22 33.16 54.28
CA ARG A 47 0.03 32.39 54.25
C ARG A 47 -0.21 30.92 53.89
N LEU A 48 -1.23 30.30 54.46
CA LEU A 48 -1.59 28.92 54.15
C LEU A 48 -2.01 28.78 52.67
N ALA A 49 -2.85 29.67 52.16
CA ALA A 49 -3.28 29.68 50.76
C ALA A 49 -2.08 29.84 49.82
N LEU A 50 -1.16 30.78 50.13
CA LEU A 50 0.03 31.00 49.30
C LEU A 50 0.98 29.77 49.29
N ARG A 51 1.24 29.18 50.45
CA ARG A 51 2.10 28.00 50.58
C ARG A 51 1.49 26.81 49.85
N LEU A 52 0.18 26.58 50.00
CA LEU A 52 -0.53 25.50 49.30
C LEU A 52 -0.53 25.72 47.79
N ALA A 53 -0.76 26.96 47.32
CA ALA A 53 -0.69 27.30 45.92
C ALA A 53 0.68 26.99 45.31
N LEU A 54 1.77 27.33 46.00
CA LEU A 54 3.13 27.01 45.53
C LEU A 54 3.36 25.49 45.41
N VAL A 55 2.90 24.72 46.40
CA VAL A 55 3.00 23.25 46.36
C VAL A 55 2.22 22.69 45.18
N LEU A 56 1.01 23.20 44.95
CA LEU A 56 0.18 22.74 43.81
C LEU A 56 0.82 23.10 42.46
N ILE A 57 1.44 24.26 42.33
CA ILE A 57 2.16 24.64 41.10
C ILE A 57 3.33 23.70 40.86
N VAL A 58 4.14 23.39 41.86
CA VAL A 58 5.25 22.43 41.70
C VAL A 58 4.75 21.06 41.30
N LEU A 59 3.69 20.56 41.94
CA LEU A 59 3.08 19.28 41.61
C LEU A 59 2.52 19.29 40.17
N ALA A 60 1.89 20.38 39.74
CA ALA A 60 1.37 20.53 38.40
C ALA A 60 2.46 20.48 37.32
N ILE A 61 3.61 21.13 37.59
CA ILE A 61 4.76 21.11 36.70
C ILE A 61 5.33 19.69 36.58
N ILE A 62 5.48 18.98 37.69
CA ILE A 62 5.96 17.60 37.71
C ILE A 62 4.99 16.69 36.94
N ASP A 63 3.70 16.83 37.22
CA ASP A 63 2.66 16.03 36.54
C ASP A 63 2.63 16.27 35.04
N TYR A 64 2.71 17.52 34.61
CA TYR A 64 2.80 17.90 33.21
C TYR A 64 4.04 17.30 32.54
N ALA A 65 5.19 17.38 33.15
CA ALA A 65 6.42 16.79 32.61
C ALA A 65 6.30 15.27 32.44
N PHE A 66 5.72 14.60 33.44
CA PHE A 66 5.50 13.14 33.39
C PHE A 66 4.49 12.74 32.31
N GLN A 67 3.38 13.46 32.20
CA GLN A 67 2.37 13.21 31.14
C GLN A 67 2.95 13.45 29.76
N ARG A 68 3.73 14.50 29.58
CA ARG A 68 4.39 14.80 28.31
C ARG A 68 5.37 13.70 27.90
N MET A 69 6.20 13.23 28.83
CA MET A 69 7.13 12.13 28.55
C MET A 69 6.41 10.83 28.17
N ASN A 70 5.33 10.49 28.87
CA ASN A 70 4.53 9.31 28.54
C ASN A 70 3.86 9.45 27.17
N HIS A 71 3.29 10.61 26.87
CA HIS A 71 2.66 10.86 25.58
C HIS A 71 3.65 10.79 24.41
N GLU A 72 4.86 11.34 24.58
CA GLU A 72 5.93 11.20 23.58
C GLU A 72 6.37 9.74 23.39
N HIS A 73 6.28 8.93 24.45
CA HIS A 73 6.63 7.51 24.37
C HIS A 73 5.56 6.70 23.65
N GLU A 74 4.28 7.02 23.86
CA GLU A 74 3.14 6.39 23.18
C GLU A 74 3.06 6.74 21.70
N MET A 75 3.55 7.93 21.31
CA MET A 75 3.60 8.33 19.89
C MET A 75 4.77 7.71 19.11
N LYS A 76 5.76 7.13 19.77
CA LYS A 76 6.90 6.48 19.09
C LYS A 76 6.50 5.09 18.66
N MET A 77 6.36 4.90 17.36
CA MET A 77 6.15 3.59 16.77
C MET A 77 7.36 2.67 17.01
N THR A 78 7.09 1.44 17.37
CA THR A 78 8.11 0.40 17.40
C THR A 78 8.55 0.03 15.99
N LYS A 79 9.74 -0.54 15.84
CA LYS A 79 10.21 -1.02 14.52
C LYS A 79 9.27 -2.05 13.88
N GLN A 80 8.51 -2.79 14.69
CA GLN A 80 7.52 -3.75 14.22
C GLN A 80 6.26 -3.05 13.70
N GLU A 81 5.72 -2.08 14.44
CA GLU A 81 4.57 -1.27 14.03
C GLU A 81 4.86 -0.51 12.73
N LEU A 82 6.04 0.11 12.63
CA LEU A 82 6.47 0.77 11.38
C LEU A 82 6.52 -0.20 10.20
N LYS A 83 7.01 -1.43 10.41
CA LYS A 83 7.05 -2.45 9.36
C LYS A 83 5.66 -2.93 8.94
N GLU A 84 4.73 -3.03 9.88
CA GLU A 84 3.33 -3.37 9.61
C GLU A 84 2.59 -2.24 8.91
N GLU A 85 2.85 -1.00 9.30
CA GLU A 85 2.30 0.20 8.65
C GLU A 85 2.77 0.30 7.20
N LEU A 86 4.06 0.12 6.92
CA LEU A 86 4.61 0.07 5.56
C LEU A 86 3.99 -1.07 4.73
N LYS A 87 3.77 -2.25 5.33
CA LYS A 87 3.08 -3.35 4.64
C LYS A 87 1.62 -3.01 4.32
N ARG A 88 0.93 -2.25 5.19
CA ARG A 88 -0.45 -1.80 4.93
C ARG A 88 -0.51 -0.75 3.82
N MET A 89 0.44 0.17 3.78
CA MET A 89 0.50 1.22 2.76
C MET A 89 0.88 0.68 1.38
N ASP A 90 1.93 -0.14 1.28
CA ASP A 90 2.46 -0.67 0.00
C ASP A 90 1.78 -1.98 -0.45
N GLY A 91 0.98 -2.59 0.41
CA GLY A 91 0.43 -3.92 0.24
C GLY A 91 1.47 -5.02 0.51
N ASP A 92 1.01 -6.22 0.82
CA ASP A 92 1.90 -7.35 1.06
C ASP A 92 2.59 -7.76 -0.26
N PRO A 93 3.94 -7.73 -0.34
CA PRO A 93 4.69 -8.12 -1.53
C PRO A 93 4.36 -9.55 -1.99
N LEU A 94 3.98 -10.44 -1.07
CA LEU A 94 3.55 -11.79 -1.40
C LEU A 94 2.21 -11.81 -2.16
N VAL A 95 1.30 -10.92 -1.81
CA VAL A 95 0.01 -10.76 -2.53
C VAL A 95 0.26 -10.24 -3.94
N LYS A 96 1.14 -9.25 -4.11
CA LYS A 96 1.52 -8.71 -5.42
C LYS A 96 2.18 -9.79 -6.30
N GLN A 97 3.09 -10.59 -5.73
CA GLN A 97 3.70 -11.72 -6.43
C GLN A 97 2.68 -12.79 -6.81
N ARG A 98 1.75 -13.13 -5.91
CA ARG A 98 0.69 -14.11 -6.17
C ARG A 98 -0.21 -13.64 -7.31
N ARG A 99 -0.65 -12.38 -7.30
CA ARG A 99 -1.45 -11.78 -8.38
C ARG A 99 -0.72 -11.83 -9.72
N SER A 100 0.56 -11.47 -9.76
CA SER A 100 1.38 -11.52 -10.97
C SER A 100 1.52 -12.97 -11.50
N ARG A 101 1.72 -13.94 -10.61
CA ARG A 101 1.81 -15.36 -10.98
C ARG A 101 0.49 -15.88 -11.57
N VAL A 102 -0.63 -15.59 -10.92
CA VAL A 102 -1.96 -15.98 -11.40
C VAL A 102 -2.28 -15.32 -12.77
N ALA A 103 -1.98 -14.02 -12.91
CA ALA A 103 -2.17 -13.31 -14.17
C ALA A 103 -1.37 -13.95 -15.34
N ARG A 104 -0.09 -14.30 -15.08
CA ARG A 104 0.74 -15.02 -16.07
C ARG A 104 0.17 -16.40 -16.41
N GLN A 105 -0.31 -17.14 -15.43
CA GLN A 105 -0.90 -18.46 -15.64
C GLN A 105 -2.17 -18.39 -16.50
N LEU A 106 -3.05 -17.44 -16.22
CA LEU A 106 -4.26 -17.19 -17.01
C LEU A 106 -3.92 -16.75 -18.45
N ALA A 107 -2.92 -15.89 -18.62
CA ALA A 107 -2.46 -15.48 -19.95
C ALA A 107 -1.90 -16.66 -20.74
N MET A 108 -1.13 -17.55 -20.10
CA MET A 108 -0.65 -18.79 -20.73
C MET A 108 -1.79 -19.73 -21.14
N GLN A 109 -2.79 -19.92 -20.28
CA GLN A 109 -3.95 -20.76 -20.60
C GLN A 109 -4.74 -20.22 -21.81
N ARG A 110 -5.03 -18.91 -21.83
CA ARG A 110 -5.71 -18.26 -22.96
C ARG A 110 -4.92 -18.41 -24.26
N MET A 111 -3.61 -18.21 -24.21
CA MET A 111 -2.72 -18.37 -25.35
C MET A 111 -2.69 -19.81 -25.85
N ALA A 112 -2.61 -20.80 -24.96
CA ALA A 112 -2.63 -22.21 -25.30
C ALA A 112 -3.92 -22.65 -26.00
N GLN A 113 -5.05 -21.97 -25.71
CA GLN A 113 -6.34 -22.19 -26.38
C GLN A 113 -6.46 -21.42 -27.68
N ALA A 114 -5.90 -20.22 -27.77
CA ALA A 114 -6.08 -19.34 -28.94
C ALA A 114 -5.11 -19.66 -30.08
N VAL A 115 -3.86 -19.99 -29.78
CA VAL A 115 -2.83 -20.25 -30.82
C VAL A 115 -3.17 -21.41 -31.74
N PRO A 116 -3.72 -22.56 -31.28
CA PRO A 116 -4.09 -23.64 -32.19
C PRO A 116 -5.11 -23.27 -33.28
N GLY A 117 -5.89 -22.21 -33.06
CA GLY A 117 -6.84 -21.69 -34.01
C GLY A 117 -6.29 -20.58 -34.93
N ALA A 118 -5.01 -20.30 -34.92
CA ALA A 118 -4.38 -19.32 -35.78
C ALA A 118 -4.00 -19.93 -37.16
N ASP A 119 -4.00 -19.08 -38.17
CA ASP A 119 -3.59 -19.49 -39.55
C ASP A 119 -2.07 -19.28 -39.74
N VAL A 120 -1.47 -18.34 -39.04
CA VAL A 120 -0.04 -18.04 -39.14
C VAL A 120 0.45 -17.36 -37.85
N VAL A 121 1.72 -17.57 -37.55
CA VAL A 121 2.42 -16.80 -36.49
C VAL A 121 3.54 -15.99 -37.15
N VAL A 122 3.44 -14.68 -37.02
CA VAL A 122 4.48 -13.73 -37.45
C VAL A 122 5.47 -13.53 -36.30
N THR A 123 6.77 -13.70 -36.57
CA THR A 123 7.79 -13.71 -35.54
C THR A 123 8.92 -12.71 -35.80
N ASN A 124 9.40 -12.13 -34.69
CA ASN A 124 10.75 -11.66 -34.54
C ASN A 124 11.48 -12.67 -33.65
N PRO A 125 12.44 -13.47 -34.13
CA PRO A 125 12.89 -14.72 -33.48
C PRO A 125 13.28 -14.61 -32.03
N THR A 126 13.86 -13.47 -31.64
CA THR A 126 14.37 -13.27 -30.27
C THR A 126 13.40 -12.52 -29.36
N HIS A 127 12.45 -11.76 -29.89
CA HIS A 127 11.69 -10.81 -29.11
C HIS A 127 10.17 -10.99 -29.14
N TYR A 128 9.56 -11.14 -30.33
CA TYR A 128 8.10 -11.07 -30.46
C TYR A 128 7.53 -12.21 -31.28
N SER A 129 6.32 -12.63 -30.93
CA SER A 129 5.50 -13.52 -31.74
C SER A 129 4.05 -13.08 -31.69
N VAL A 130 3.40 -12.98 -32.83
CA VAL A 130 2.00 -12.56 -32.98
C VAL A 130 1.27 -13.62 -33.84
N ALA A 131 0.25 -14.24 -33.26
CA ALA A 131 -0.59 -15.22 -33.95
C ALA A 131 -1.78 -14.51 -34.57
N LEU A 132 -1.99 -14.73 -35.85
CA LEU A 132 -3.03 -14.12 -36.66
C LEU A 132 -4.04 -15.19 -37.14
N LYS A 133 -5.30 -14.80 -37.13
CA LYS A 133 -6.40 -15.58 -37.69
C LYS A 133 -7.15 -14.75 -38.71
N TYR A 134 -7.51 -15.35 -39.83
CA TYR A 134 -8.31 -14.71 -40.87
C TYR A 134 -9.25 -15.71 -41.52
N ASP A 135 -10.52 -15.41 -41.52
CA ASP A 135 -11.54 -16.14 -42.25
C ASP A 135 -12.20 -15.18 -43.26
N PRO A 136 -12.01 -15.40 -44.56
CA PRO A 136 -12.57 -14.53 -45.61
C PRO A 136 -14.10 -14.44 -45.61
N GLN A 137 -14.78 -15.45 -45.04
CA GLN A 137 -16.25 -15.49 -45.04
C GLN A 137 -16.88 -14.72 -43.89
N THR A 138 -16.17 -14.63 -42.76
CA THR A 138 -16.72 -14.07 -41.51
C THR A 138 -15.99 -12.84 -41.02
N MET A 139 -14.78 -12.54 -41.53
CA MET A 139 -13.93 -11.47 -41.04
C MET A 139 -13.59 -10.44 -42.12
N SER A 140 -13.79 -9.16 -41.83
CA SER A 140 -13.41 -8.05 -42.72
C SER A 140 -11.90 -7.81 -42.77
N ALA A 141 -11.17 -8.18 -41.71
CA ALA A 141 -9.73 -8.07 -41.62
C ALA A 141 -9.14 -9.15 -40.67
N PRO A 142 -7.86 -9.51 -40.86
CA PRO A 142 -7.17 -10.45 -39.97
C PRO A 142 -7.17 -9.96 -38.50
N LYS A 143 -7.26 -10.90 -37.55
CA LYS A 143 -7.37 -10.65 -36.14
C LYS A 143 -6.17 -11.22 -35.40
N VAL A 144 -5.64 -10.48 -34.41
CA VAL A 144 -4.62 -10.99 -33.48
C VAL A 144 -5.28 -11.87 -32.43
N VAL A 145 -4.96 -13.16 -32.41
CA VAL A 145 -5.50 -14.13 -31.45
C VAL A 145 -4.60 -14.37 -30.27
N ALA A 146 -3.28 -14.17 -30.44
CA ALA A 146 -2.31 -14.18 -29.35
C ALA A 146 -1.11 -13.31 -29.70
N LYS A 147 -0.51 -12.66 -28.72
CA LYS A 147 0.76 -11.93 -28.84
C LYS A 147 1.62 -12.17 -27.61
N GLY A 148 2.93 -12.18 -27.78
CA GLY A 148 3.87 -12.36 -26.67
C GLY A 148 5.26 -11.81 -26.96
N ALA A 149 5.95 -11.43 -25.90
CA ALA A 149 7.34 -11.03 -25.93
C ALA A 149 8.22 -12.08 -25.21
N ASP A 150 9.48 -12.19 -25.60
CA ASP A 150 10.52 -13.03 -24.99
C ASP A 150 10.05 -14.46 -24.67
N PHE A 151 9.89 -14.77 -23.41
CA PHE A 151 9.42 -16.10 -22.96
C PHE A 151 8.04 -16.46 -23.50
N MET A 152 7.12 -15.50 -23.54
CA MET A 152 5.78 -15.73 -24.09
C MET A 152 5.82 -15.91 -25.61
N ALA A 153 6.67 -15.17 -26.31
CA ALA A 153 6.89 -15.35 -27.75
C ALA A 153 7.43 -16.75 -28.07
N MET A 154 8.39 -17.23 -27.26
CA MET A 154 8.91 -18.59 -27.40
C MET A 154 7.78 -19.63 -27.21
N ARG A 155 6.92 -19.42 -26.21
CA ARG A 155 5.82 -20.34 -25.94
C ARG A 155 4.78 -20.36 -27.07
N ILE A 156 4.45 -19.21 -27.67
CA ILE A 156 3.61 -19.14 -28.86
C ILE A 156 4.19 -19.96 -29.99
N ARG A 157 5.49 -19.82 -30.28
CA ARG A 157 6.17 -20.60 -31.35
C ARG A 157 6.12 -22.10 -31.08
N GLN A 158 6.37 -22.54 -29.83
CA GLN A 158 6.29 -23.95 -29.46
C GLN A 158 4.89 -24.54 -29.72
N ILE A 159 3.84 -23.82 -29.30
CA ILE A 159 2.46 -24.25 -29.54
C ILE A 159 2.14 -24.26 -31.05
N ALA A 160 2.56 -23.23 -31.80
CA ALA A 160 2.36 -23.17 -33.23
C ALA A 160 3.02 -24.34 -33.93
N VAL A 161 4.28 -24.68 -33.62
CA VAL A 161 4.97 -25.83 -34.21
C VAL A 161 4.28 -27.14 -33.86
N SER A 162 3.85 -27.35 -32.62
CA SER A 162 3.16 -28.58 -32.21
C SER A 162 1.79 -28.77 -32.88
N HIS A 163 1.18 -27.71 -33.42
CA HIS A 163 -0.10 -27.76 -34.14
C HIS A 163 0.05 -27.54 -35.64
N GLY A 164 1.27 -27.57 -36.19
CA GLY A 164 1.52 -27.43 -37.63
C GLY A 164 1.24 -26.01 -38.16
N ILE A 165 1.19 -24.99 -37.31
CA ILE A 165 0.93 -23.63 -37.75
C ILE A 165 2.21 -23.02 -38.32
N PRO A 166 2.18 -22.42 -39.51
CA PRO A 166 3.34 -21.83 -40.16
C PRO A 166 3.91 -20.65 -39.33
N LEU A 167 5.24 -20.63 -39.19
CA LEU A 167 5.99 -19.53 -38.59
C LEU A 167 6.63 -18.71 -39.71
N ILE A 168 6.31 -17.43 -39.80
CA ILE A 168 6.88 -16.52 -40.78
C ILE A 168 7.70 -15.44 -40.06
N GLU A 169 8.98 -15.37 -40.39
CA GLU A 169 9.86 -14.34 -39.84
C GLU A 169 9.68 -13.04 -40.61
N ARG A 170 9.14 -12.02 -39.92
CA ARG A 170 9.04 -10.62 -40.38
C ARG A 170 9.22 -9.70 -39.18
N LYS A 171 10.46 -9.33 -38.90
CA LYS A 171 10.86 -8.63 -37.65
C LYS A 171 10.10 -7.33 -37.41
N GLU A 172 10.01 -6.49 -38.45
CA GLU A 172 9.36 -5.19 -38.35
C GLU A 172 7.86 -5.32 -38.18
N LEU A 173 7.22 -6.23 -38.94
CA LEU A 173 5.79 -6.49 -38.80
C LEU A 173 5.43 -7.07 -37.47
N ALA A 174 6.21 -8.02 -36.93
CA ALA A 174 5.99 -8.60 -35.62
C ALA A 174 6.09 -7.56 -34.50
N ARG A 175 7.07 -6.63 -34.61
CA ARG A 175 7.22 -5.52 -33.68
C ARG A 175 6.06 -4.54 -33.78
N GLY A 176 5.67 -4.13 -34.96
CA GLY A 176 4.56 -3.22 -35.22
C GLY A 176 3.25 -3.76 -34.65
N LEU A 177 2.88 -4.99 -35.03
CA LEU A 177 1.66 -5.64 -34.55
C LEU A 177 1.66 -5.82 -33.02
N TYR A 178 2.79 -6.21 -32.44
CA TYR A 178 2.89 -6.34 -30.99
C TYR A 178 2.64 -5.02 -30.24
N ALA A 179 3.17 -3.91 -30.77
CA ALA A 179 3.06 -2.59 -30.14
C ALA A 179 1.68 -1.94 -30.33
N THR A 180 1.04 -2.12 -31.50
CA THR A 180 -0.15 -1.36 -31.89
C THR A 180 -1.47 -2.11 -31.74
N VAL A 181 -1.46 -3.46 -31.74
CA VAL A 181 -2.70 -4.27 -31.80
C VAL A 181 -2.85 -5.10 -30.53
N GLU A 182 -3.99 -4.99 -29.85
CA GLU A 182 -4.32 -5.84 -28.72
C GLU A 182 -4.90 -7.19 -29.13
N VAL A 183 -4.75 -8.19 -28.25
CA VAL A 183 -5.35 -9.51 -28.48
C VAL A 183 -6.86 -9.38 -28.63
N GLY A 184 -7.38 -9.95 -29.70
CA GLY A 184 -8.78 -9.86 -30.06
C GLY A 184 -9.12 -8.74 -31.02
N GLN A 185 -8.23 -7.82 -31.34
CA GLN A 185 -8.43 -6.73 -32.27
C GLN A 185 -8.04 -7.12 -33.71
N GLN A 186 -8.61 -6.41 -34.66
CA GLN A 186 -8.24 -6.51 -36.07
C GLN A 186 -6.90 -5.79 -36.34
N VAL A 187 -6.16 -6.30 -37.30
CA VAL A 187 -4.94 -5.66 -37.80
C VAL A 187 -5.31 -4.28 -38.36
N PRO A 188 -4.58 -3.21 -38.06
CA PRO A 188 -4.85 -1.89 -38.62
C PRO A 188 -4.46 -1.79 -40.10
N PRO A 189 -5.05 -0.84 -40.88
CA PRO A 189 -4.83 -0.70 -42.33
C PRO A 189 -3.36 -0.57 -42.73
N GLU A 190 -2.53 0.01 -41.88
CA GLU A 190 -1.09 0.20 -42.07
C GLU A 190 -0.35 -1.11 -42.35
N HIS A 191 -0.86 -2.23 -41.80
CA HIS A 191 -0.24 -3.56 -41.89
C HIS A 191 -0.98 -4.50 -42.85
N TYR A 192 -2.08 -4.07 -43.49
CA TYR A 192 -2.89 -4.95 -44.35
C TYR A 192 -2.08 -5.59 -45.46
N ASN A 193 -1.30 -4.84 -46.21
CA ASN A 193 -0.54 -5.35 -47.35
C ASN A 193 0.47 -6.42 -46.90
N ALA A 194 1.19 -6.18 -45.81
CA ALA A 194 2.20 -7.11 -45.31
C ALA A 194 1.54 -8.40 -44.78
N VAL A 195 0.39 -8.28 -44.07
CA VAL A 195 -0.33 -9.44 -43.54
C VAL A 195 -1.01 -10.22 -44.67
N ALA A 196 -1.59 -9.55 -45.66
CA ALA A 196 -2.21 -10.21 -46.83
C ALA A 196 -1.18 -11.01 -47.64
N GLU A 197 0.04 -10.47 -47.85
CA GLU A 197 1.13 -11.20 -48.53
C GLU A 197 1.46 -12.51 -47.78
N ILE A 198 1.56 -12.44 -46.47
CA ILE A 198 1.86 -13.60 -45.62
C ILE A 198 0.73 -14.64 -45.67
N LEU A 199 -0.51 -14.21 -45.52
CA LEU A 199 -1.67 -15.11 -45.57
C LEU A 199 -1.80 -15.78 -46.97
N ALA A 200 -1.63 -15.03 -48.06
CA ALA A 200 -1.63 -15.56 -49.39
C ALA A 200 -0.51 -16.60 -49.61
N TYR A 201 0.67 -16.37 -49.03
CA TYR A 201 1.76 -17.33 -49.10
C TYR A 201 1.44 -18.61 -48.32
N VAL A 202 0.89 -18.48 -47.12
CA VAL A 202 0.50 -19.62 -46.26
C VAL A 202 -0.57 -20.47 -46.95
N TYR A 203 -1.64 -19.86 -47.47
CA TYR A 203 -2.71 -20.60 -48.17
C TYR A 203 -2.21 -21.32 -49.45
N ARG A 204 -1.24 -20.73 -50.16
CA ARG A 204 -0.64 -21.38 -51.32
C ARG A 204 0.16 -22.64 -50.96
N ILE A 205 0.84 -22.62 -49.80
CA ILE A 205 1.59 -23.78 -49.31
C ILE A 205 0.62 -24.84 -48.79
N SER A 206 -0.39 -24.45 -48.01
CA SER A 206 -1.40 -25.36 -47.46
C SER A 206 -2.16 -26.09 -48.54
N ASN A 207 -2.63 -25.41 -49.63
CA ASN A 207 -3.31 -26.04 -50.75
C ASN A 207 -2.42 -27.00 -51.57
N ARG A 208 -1.09 -26.82 -51.56
CA ARG A 208 -0.16 -27.77 -52.19
C ARG A 208 0.07 -29.05 -51.38
N GLN A 209 -0.21 -29.05 -50.10
CA GLN A 209 -0.07 -30.22 -49.22
C GLN A 209 -1.34 -31.09 -49.20
N THR A 210 -2.48 -30.57 -49.69
CA THR A 210 -3.77 -31.28 -49.77
C THR A 210 -4.12 -31.78 -51.16
N ALA A 211 -3.31 -31.50 -52.19
CA ALA A 211 -3.38 -31.99 -53.54
C ALA A 211 -2.29 -33.02 -53.83
#